data_77d6f904fb38a0035f86b2daed371a11
#
_entry.id   77d6f904fb38a0035f86b2daed371a11
#
_cell.length_a   1.000
_cell.length_b   1.000
_cell.length_c   1.000
_cell.angle_alpha   90.00
_cell.angle_beta   90.00
_cell.angle_gamma   90.00
#
_symmetry.space_group_name_H-M   'P 1'
#
loop_
_entity.id
_entity.type
_entity.pdbx_description
1 polymer ?
#
loop_
_entity_poly.entity_id
_entity_poly.type
_entity_poly.pdbx_seq_one_letter_code
_entity_poly.pdbx_strand_id
1 'polypeptide(L)'
;MAKIWVDDIRPAPEGYVWCRSTNETIAALFKYRFNEITEINLDHDAGQFAADGGDFIAVLNELERLVNVENFFKRSFWNTKCKEEYTFVLHSQNPVGVENMRRIIQKNGWTEVR
;
A
#
# COMPACT_ATOMS: atom_id res chain seq x y z
N MET A 1 -9.28 5.50 -12.70
CA MET A 1 -8.69 4.40 -11.92
C MET A 1 -7.22 4.68 -11.68
N ALA A 2 -6.72 4.49 -10.49
CA ALA A 2 -5.35 4.82 -10.14
C ALA A 2 -4.55 3.57 -9.79
N LYS A 3 -3.33 3.50 -10.31
CA LYS A 3 -2.33 2.52 -9.91
C LYS A 3 -1.22 3.27 -9.18
N ILE A 4 -0.85 2.78 -8.00
CA ILE A 4 0.15 3.41 -7.14
C ILE A 4 1.45 2.62 -7.22
N TRP A 5 2.54 3.33 -7.50
CA TRP A 5 3.90 2.77 -7.51
C TRP A 5 4.67 3.34 -6.34
N VAL A 6 5.09 2.48 -5.41
CA VAL A 6 5.76 2.88 -4.18
C VAL A 6 7.21 2.41 -4.23
N ASP A 7 8.11 3.34 -4.48
CA ASP A 7 9.54 3.06 -4.61
C ASP A 7 10.32 4.37 -4.45
N ASP A 8 11.41 4.32 -3.69
CA ASP A 8 12.23 5.51 -3.43
C ASP A 8 13.15 5.88 -4.61
N ILE A 9 13.55 4.89 -5.41
CA ILE A 9 14.56 5.05 -6.45
C ILE A 9 14.00 4.79 -7.85
N ARG A 10 13.28 3.68 -8.03
CA ARG A 10 12.81 3.27 -9.34
C ARG A 10 11.63 4.12 -9.79
N PRO A 11 11.75 4.84 -10.93
CA PRO A 11 10.64 5.63 -11.43
C PRO A 11 9.41 4.77 -11.73
N ALA A 12 8.24 5.34 -11.49
CA ALA A 12 6.99 4.66 -11.79
C ALA A 12 6.86 4.41 -13.30
N PRO A 13 6.38 3.23 -13.70
CA PRO A 13 6.00 2.99 -15.09
C PRO A 13 4.89 3.95 -15.52
N GLU A 14 4.73 4.11 -16.82
CA GLU A 14 3.66 4.93 -17.36
C GLU A 14 2.30 4.47 -16.84
N GLY A 15 1.46 5.41 -16.46
CA GLY A 15 0.13 5.13 -15.93
C GLY A 15 0.07 4.92 -14.42
N TYR A 16 1.21 4.95 -13.73
CA TYR A 16 1.27 4.85 -12.27
C TYR A 16 1.51 6.21 -11.62
N VAL A 17 0.96 6.39 -10.44
CA VAL A 17 1.29 7.52 -9.54
C VAL A 17 2.51 7.10 -8.73
N TRP A 18 3.60 7.87 -8.84
CA TRP A 18 4.84 7.57 -8.13
C TRP A 18 4.84 8.17 -6.74
N CYS A 19 4.92 7.32 -5.71
CA CYS A 19 5.04 7.70 -4.31
C CYS A 19 6.41 7.23 -3.80
N ARG A 20 7.23 8.14 -3.29
CA ARG A 20 8.62 7.86 -2.91
C ARG A 20 8.81 7.64 -1.43
N SER A 21 7.82 7.98 -0.60
CA SER A 21 7.86 7.76 0.86
C SER A 21 6.56 7.15 1.34
N THR A 22 6.59 6.59 2.55
CA THR A 22 5.39 6.04 3.18
C THR A 22 4.34 7.13 3.40
N ASN A 23 4.73 8.29 3.91
CA ASN A 23 3.79 9.39 4.14
C ASN A 23 3.17 9.90 2.84
N GLU A 24 3.97 10.00 1.77
CA GLU A 24 3.48 10.38 0.44
C GLU A 24 2.47 9.35 -0.09
N THR A 25 2.75 8.07 0.11
CA THR A 25 1.85 6.99 -0.29
C THR A 25 0.52 7.07 0.43
N ILE A 26 0.54 7.26 1.75
CA ILE A 26 -0.68 7.37 2.56
C ILE A 26 -1.50 8.57 2.11
N ALA A 27 -0.86 9.71 1.86
CA ALA A 27 -1.55 10.90 1.35
C ALA A 27 -2.21 10.63 -0.02
N ALA A 28 -1.54 9.89 -0.90
CA ALA A 28 -2.09 9.54 -2.21
C ALA A 28 -3.30 8.60 -2.06
N LEU A 29 -3.23 7.64 -1.14
CA LEU A 29 -4.35 6.73 -0.87
C LEU A 29 -5.60 7.49 -0.45
N PHE A 30 -5.46 8.49 0.42
CA PHE A 30 -6.58 9.34 0.81
C PHE A 30 -7.08 10.22 -0.33
N LYS A 31 -6.16 10.77 -1.14
CA LYS A 31 -6.50 11.65 -2.27
C LYS A 31 -7.33 10.92 -3.32
N TYR A 32 -6.92 9.70 -3.69
CA TYR A 32 -7.57 8.94 -4.77
C TYR A 32 -8.74 8.10 -4.32
N ARG A 33 -8.98 8.01 -3.03
CA ARG A 33 -9.96 7.11 -2.43
C ARG A 33 -9.76 5.66 -2.87
N PHE A 34 -10.07 4.73 -2.01
CA PHE A 34 -9.78 3.31 -2.26
C PHE A 34 -10.56 2.70 -3.41
N ASN A 35 -11.78 3.17 -3.65
CA ASN A 35 -12.59 2.68 -4.75
C ASN A 35 -12.06 3.11 -6.14
N GLU A 36 -11.12 4.04 -6.19
CA GLU A 36 -10.49 4.48 -7.42
C GLU A 36 -9.13 3.82 -7.68
N ILE A 37 -8.60 3.09 -6.69
CA ILE A 37 -7.30 2.44 -6.78
C ILE A 37 -7.50 1.00 -7.23
N THR A 38 -6.73 0.58 -8.24
CA THR A 38 -6.80 -0.79 -8.76
C THR A 38 -5.57 -1.62 -8.42
N GLU A 39 -4.42 -0.97 -8.16
CA GLU A 39 -3.18 -1.66 -7.83
C GLU A 39 -2.32 -0.80 -6.92
N ILE A 40 -1.71 -1.44 -5.93
CA ILE A 40 -0.67 -0.83 -5.08
C ILE A 40 0.58 -1.69 -5.25
N ASN A 41 1.58 -1.15 -5.93
CA ASN A 41 2.81 -1.86 -6.28
C ASN A 41 3.94 -1.33 -5.41
N LEU A 42 4.46 -2.17 -4.51
CA LEU A 42 5.31 -1.75 -3.39
C LEU A 42 6.71 -2.36 -3.47
N ASP A 43 7.74 -1.51 -3.29
CA ASP A 43 9.02 -1.92 -2.77
C ASP A 43 8.94 -2.04 -1.23
N HIS A 44 9.96 -2.59 -0.58
CA HIS A 44 10.04 -2.68 0.89
C HIS A 44 10.87 -1.54 1.48
N ASP A 45 12.05 -1.29 0.94
CA ASP A 45 13.02 -0.37 1.53
C ASP A 45 12.81 1.05 1.01
N ALA A 46 12.58 1.99 1.92
CA ALA A 46 12.38 3.40 1.58
C ALA A 46 13.71 4.18 1.42
N GLY A 47 14.85 3.56 1.73
CA GLY A 47 16.15 4.17 1.58
C GLY A 47 16.27 5.50 2.30
N GLN A 48 16.69 6.54 1.60
CA GLN A 48 16.82 7.88 2.17
C GLN A 48 15.48 8.51 2.60
N PHE A 49 14.36 7.96 2.12
CA PHE A 49 13.03 8.44 2.50
C PHE A 49 12.46 7.71 3.71
N ALA A 50 13.23 6.81 4.35
CA ALA A 50 12.76 6.11 5.54
C ALA A 50 12.45 7.06 6.71
N ALA A 51 13.07 8.24 6.74
CA ALA A 51 12.75 9.27 7.73
C ALA A 51 11.35 9.87 7.55
N ASP A 52 10.73 9.70 6.37
CA ASP A 52 9.40 10.20 6.05
C ASP A 52 8.36 9.08 6.10
N GLY A 53 8.22 8.47 7.26
CA GLY A 53 7.20 7.46 7.54
C GLY A 53 7.72 6.03 7.70
N GLY A 54 9.02 5.77 7.53
CA GLY A 54 9.63 4.45 7.66
C GLY A 54 9.69 3.68 6.34
N ASP A 55 10.07 2.41 6.41
CA ASP A 55 10.04 1.52 5.26
C ASP A 55 8.60 1.25 4.81
N PHE A 56 8.43 0.79 3.58
CA PHE A 56 7.10 0.72 2.96
C PHE A 56 6.16 -0.32 3.56
N ILE A 57 6.66 -1.22 4.41
CA ILE A 57 5.78 -2.07 5.22
C ILE A 57 4.85 -1.23 6.11
N ALA A 58 5.26 -0.02 6.47
CA ALA A 58 4.44 0.92 7.23
C ALA A 58 3.16 1.32 6.48
N VAL A 59 3.16 1.28 5.15
CA VAL A 59 1.94 1.50 4.35
C VAL A 59 0.91 0.41 4.69
N LEU A 60 1.33 -0.84 4.71
CA LEU A 60 0.45 -1.97 5.02
C LEU A 60 -0.03 -1.94 6.47
N ASN A 61 0.86 -1.57 7.40
CA ASN A 61 0.50 -1.42 8.81
C ASN A 61 -0.55 -0.33 9.00
N GLU A 62 -0.43 0.79 8.30
CA GLU A 62 -1.40 1.88 8.37
C GLU A 62 -2.74 1.48 7.76
N LEU A 63 -2.72 0.76 6.63
CA LEU A 63 -3.95 0.22 6.03
C LEU A 63 -4.67 -0.73 6.99
N GLU A 64 -3.93 -1.61 7.66
CA GLU A 64 -4.49 -2.52 8.66
C GLU A 64 -5.12 -1.75 9.82
N ARG A 65 -4.45 -0.71 10.30
CA ARG A 65 -4.97 0.14 11.37
C ARG A 65 -6.28 0.83 10.96
N LEU A 66 -6.33 1.36 9.75
CA LEU A 66 -7.52 2.05 9.23
C LEU A 66 -8.71 1.09 9.08
N VAL A 67 -8.47 -0.12 8.61
CA VAL A 67 -9.52 -1.15 8.51
C VAL A 67 -10.07 -1.49 9.89
N ASN A 68 -9.20 -1.65 10.89
CA ASN A 68 -9.62 -1.95 12.25
C ASN A 68 -10.43 -0.81 12.88
N VAL A 69 -10.03 0.43 12.64
CA VAL A 69 -10.76 1.61 13.10
C VAL A 69 -12.14 1.69 12.44
N GLU A 70 -12.21 1.45 11.15
CA GLU A 70 -13.49 1.40 10.42
C GLU A 70 -14.43 0.34 10.99
N ASN A 71 -13.93 -0.87 11.21
CA ASN A 71 -14.71 -1.95 11.79
C ASN A 71 -15.22 -1.61 13.19
N PHE A 72 -14.38 -0.97 14.00
CA PHE A 72 -14.73 -0.58 15.35
C PHE A 72 -15.86 0.47 15.38
N PHE A 73 -15.78 1.49 14.51
CA PHE A 73 -16.75 2.57 14.46
C PHE A 73 -17.92 2.33 13.52
N LYS A 74 -17.93 1.21 12.81
CA LYS A 74 -18.91 0.88 11.75
C LYS A 74 -19.02 2.00 10.71
N ARG A 75 -17.93 2.69 10.47
CA ARG A 75 -17.85 3.74 9.45
C ARG A 75 -17.23 3.18 8.19
N SER A 76 -17.89 3.38 7.08
CA SER A 76 -17.36 3.07 5.78
C SER A 76 -16.39 4.17 5.32
N PHE A 77 -15.24 4.26 5.95
CA PHE A 77 -14.12 5.06 5.44
C PHE A 77 -13.53 4.40 4.21
N TRP A 78 -13.45 3.09 4.30
CA TRP A 78 -13.16 2.17 3.24
C TRP A 78 -14.45 1.48 2.91
N ASN A 79 -14.86 1.51 1.70
CA ASN A 79 -15.85 0.57 1.25
C ASN A 79 -15.22 -0.83 1.36
N THR A 80 -15.84 -1.76 2.08
CA THR A 80 -15.36 -3.14 2.21
C THR A 80 -15.15 -3.81 0.85
N LYS A 81 -15.85 -3.35 -0.19
CA LYS A 81 -15.62 -3.77 -1.56
C LYS A 81 -14.21 -3.46 -2.06
N CYS A 82 -13.51 -2.48 -1.47
CA CYS A 82 -12.14 -2.17 -1.85
C CYS A 82 -11.17 -3.31 -1.63
N LYS A 83 -11.45 -4.23 -0.71
CA LYS A 83 -10.64 -5.43 -0.52
C LYS A 83 -10.58 -6.31 -1.76
N GLU A 84 -11.62 -6.27 -2.57
CA GLU A 84 -11.77 -7.10 -3.75
C GLU A 84 -11.43 -6.36 -5.04
N GLU A 85 -11.41 -5.01 -5.01
CA GLU A 85 -11.27 -4.18 -6.19
C GLU A 85 -9.84 -3.77 -6.51
N TYR A 86 -8.91 -3.88 -5.56
CA TYR A 86 -7.51 -3.58 -5.82
C TYR A 86 -6.61 -4.70 -5.38
N THR A 87 -5.41 -4.76 -5.97
CA THR A 87 -4.44 -5.81 -5.72
C THR A 87 -3.12 -5.21 -5.27
N PHE A 88 -2.36 -6.00 -4.50
CA PHE A 88 -0.99 -5.66 -4.12
C PHE A 88 -0.02 -6.42 -5.01
N VAL A 89 1.01 -5.73 -5.45
CA VAL A 89 2.18 -6.31 -6.13
C VAL A 89 3.41 -5.92 -5.35
N LEU A 90 4.25 -6.88 -5.01
CA LEU A 90 5.50 -6.65 -4.27
C LEU A 90 6.67 -6.80 -5.24
N HIS A 91 7.42 -5.72 -5.47
CA HIS A 91 8.52 -5.72 -6.43
C HIS A 91 9.91 -5.53 -5.79
N SER A 92 10.03 -5.81 -4.49
CA SER A 92 11.26 -5.64 -3.75
C SER A 92 12.24 -6.78 -3.98
N GLN A 93 13.54 -6.47 -3.92
CA GLN A 93 14.62 -7.48 -3.93
C GLN A 93 15.03 -7.91 -2.51
N ASN A 94 14.30 -7.47 -1.49
CA ASN A 94 14.52 -7.86 -0.09
C ASN A 94 13.60 -9.03 0.26
N PRO A 95 14.08 -10.29 0.24
CA PRO A 95 13.19 -11.44 0.44
C PRO A 95 12.58 -11.50 1.84
N VAL A 96 13.29 -11.04 2.87
CA VAL A 96 12.75 -10.97 4.23
C VAL A 96 11.66 -9.91 4.32
N GLY A 97 11.89 -8.74 3.72
CA GLY A 97 10.90 -7.67 3.67
C GLY A 97 9.65 -8.07 2.92
N VAL A 98 9.80 -8.73 1.77
CA VAL A 98 8.67 -9.24 0.99
C VAL A 98 7.85 -10.23 1.80
N GLU A 99 8.51 -11.17 2.50
CA GLU A 99 7.81 -12.16 3.32
C GLU A 99 7.01 -11.50 4.45
N ASN A 100 7.59 -10.49 5.10
CA ASN A 100 6.91 -9.76 6.18
C ASN A 100 5.69 -8.99 5.65
N MET A 101 5.81 -8.35 4.50
CA MET A 101 4.70 -7.65 3.86
C MET A 101 3.60 -8.63 3.43
N ARG A 102 3.99 -9.77 2.88
CA ARG A 102 3.05 -10.80 2.44
C ARG A 102 2.23 -11.36 3.58
N ARG A 103 2.83 -11.50 4.77
CA ARG A 103 2.10 -11.96 5.97
C ARG A 103 0.98 -11.01 6.34
N ILE A 104 1.20 -9.70 6.23
CA ILE A 104 0.17 -8.70 6.51
C ILE A 104 -0.94 -8.80 5.48
N ILE A 105 -0.59 -8.92 4.21
CA ILE A 105 -1.55 -9.07 3.12
C ILE A 105 -2.43 -10.30 3.35
N GLN A 106 -1.82 -11.44 3.64
CA GLN A 106 -2.54 -12.70 3.89
C GLN A 106 -3.41 -12.63 5.14
N LYS A 107 -2.89 -12.08 6.23
CA LYS A 107 -3.62 -11.95 7.48
C LYS A 107 -4.92 -11.16 7.31
N ASN A 108 -4.91 -10.14 6.47
CA ASN A 108 -6.08 -9.30 6.24
C ASN A 108 -6.99 -9.78 5.11
N GLY A 109 -6.63 -10.90 4.47
CA GLY A 109 -7.42 -11.43 3.36
C GLY A 109 -7.34 -10.58 2.10
N TRP A 110 -6.31 -9.75 1.98
CA TRP A 110 -6.09 -8.94 0.79
C TRP A 110 -5.50 -9.77 -0.34
N THR A 111 -5.62 -9.28 -1.57
CA THR A 111 -5.17 -10.01 -2.75
C THR A 111 -3.79 -9.54 -3.19
N GLU A 112 -2.86 -10.48 -3.31
CA GLU A 112 -1.54 -10.24 -3.89
C GLU A 112 -1.48 -10.87 -5.27
N VAL A 113 -0.95 -10.13 -6.25
CA VAL A 113 -0.63 -10.65 -7.59
C VAL A 113 0.89 -10.83 -7.67
N ARG A 114 1.34 -12.02 -8.05
CA ARG A 114 2.75 -12.36 -8.18
C ARG A 114 3.18 -12.45 -9.63
#